data_7b9359b8122a22388c8f890423ba1b01
#
_entry.id   7b9359b8122a22388c8f890423ba1b01
#
_cell.length_a   1.000
_cell.length_b   1.000
_cell.length_c   1.000
_cell.angle_alpha   90.00
_cell.angle_beta   90.00
_cell.angle_gamma   90.00
#
_symmetry.space_group_name_H-M   'P 1'
#
loop_
_entity.id
_entity.type
_entity.pdbx_description
1 polymer ?
#
loop_
_entity_poly.entity_id
_entity_poly.type
_entity_poly.pdbx_seq_one_letter_code
_entity_poly.pdbx_strand_id
1 'polypeptide(L)'
;MKKQVLKALQLDENHERECKLAQGGLPESIWETYSAFANTEGGSILLGIKEHRDSFTIQGLSEKQIIKYQKNFWSVLNDRNKISRNILLNHHVKVVEYDGKKLLEIQIPAADRHDKPVYVGTDPMKGTYRRDYEGDFLCTEASVRAMFADQRDKSIDSEVLEDMELDALNMETVKGYRVLFEQLHEGHPWNKLMKDEFLIKLKAAAKNKKGEVSPTVAGILMFGDADRITDVFPDYFLDYREECDEKGVRWLYRTHSNEGDWSGNLFDF
;
A
#
# COMPACT_ATOMS: atom_id res chain seq x y z
N MET A 1 -23.18 34.67 11.68
CA MET A 1 -23.53 33.52 12.55
C MET A 1 -23.42 32.17 11.83
N LYS A 2 -23.93 31.95 10.61
CA LYS A 2 -23.87 30.65 9.89
C LYS A 2 -22.43 30.17 9.57
N LYS A 3 -21.51 31.04 9.16
CA LYS A 3 -20.09 30.70 8.92
C LYS A 3 -19.31 30.33 10.20
N GLN A 4 -19.71 30.84 11.37
CA GLN A 4 -19.05 30.50 12.63
C GLN A 4 -19.44 29.12 13.17
N VAL A 5 -20.68 28.67 12.92
CA VAL A 5 -21.13 27.32 13.32
C VAL A 5 -20.44 26.25 12.46
N LEU A 6 -20.29 26.48 11.16
CA LEU A 6 -19.55 25.59 10.25
C LEU A 6 -18.06 25.52 10.58
N LYS A 7 -17.45 26.63 11.01
CA LYS A 7 -16.07 26.67 11.47
C LYS A 7 -15.87 25.97 12.82
N ALA A 8 -16.89 26.02 13.70
CA ALA A 8 -16.86 25.28 14.99
C ALA A 8 -17.03 23.77 14.80
N LEU A 9 -17.68 23.33 13.71
CA LEU A 9 -17.86 21.93 13.35
C LEU A 9 -16.65 21.36 12.60
N GLN A 10 -15.69 22.20 12.15
CA GLN A 10 -14.66 21.81 11.18
C GLN A 10 -15.28 21.09 9.97
N LEU A 11 -16.48 21.49 9.54
CA LEU A 11 -17.24 20.92 8.43
C LEU A 11 -16.78 21.50 7.07
N ASP A 12 -15.52 21.86 6.94
CA ASP A 12 -14.96 22.00 5.60
C ASP A 12 -14.92 20.61 5.00
N GLU A 13 -15.66 20.39 3.89
CA GLU A 13 -15.40 19.22 3.05
C GLU A 13 -13.93 19.26 2.68
N ASN A 14 -13.25 18.22 3.07
CA ASN A 14 -11.87 17.98 2.73
C ASN A 14 -11.79 16.51 2.31
N HIS A 15 -10.63 16.07 1.88
CA HIS A 15 -10.37 14.69 1.51
C HIS A 15 -10.76 13.63 2.58
N GLU A 16 -11.02 14.06 3.83
CA GLU A 16 -11.36 13.20 4.97
C GLU A 16 -12.85 13.18 5.33
N ARG A 17 -13.71 13.98 4.66
CA ARG A 17 -15.11 14.08 5.07
C ARG A 17 -16.06 14.21 3.89
N GLU A 18 -17.18 13.48 4.00
CA GLU A 18 -18.28 13.48 3.05
C GLU A 18 -19.60 13.74 3.75
N CYS A 19 -20.42 14.66 3.24
CA CYS A 19 -21.74 15.00 3.77
C CYS A 19 -22.84 14.49 2.84
N LYS A 20 -23.84 13.78 3.37
CA LYS A 20 -24.96 13.25 2.60
C LYS A 20 -26.29 13.54 3.26
N LEU A 21 -27.29 13.88 2.46
CA LEU A 21 -28.62 14.28 2.96
C LEU A 21 -29.39 13.11 3.58
N ALA A 22 -29.40 11.95 2.96
CA ALA A 22 -30.05 10.72 3.40
C ALA A 22 -31.56 10.85 3.78
N GLN A 23 -32.35 11.68 3.10
CA GLN A 23 -33.78 11.85 3.42
C GLN A 23 -34.65 10.67 3.01
N GLY A 24 -34.34 10.02 1.88
CA GLY A 24 -35.12 8.90 1.33
C GLY A 24 -34.59 7.52 1.68
N GLY A 25 -33.45 7.43 2.32
CA GLY A 25 -32.70 6.19 2.61
C GLY A 25 -31.22 6.42 2.65
N LEU A 26 -30.44 5.35 2.80
CA LEU A 26 -29.00 5.41 2.60
C LEU A 26 -28.74 5.63 1.10
N PRO A 27 -28.02 6.69 0.72
CA PRO A 27 -27.65 6.89 -0.69
C PRO A 27 -26.73 5.77 -1.15
N GLU A 28 -26.93 5.26 -2.37
CA GLU A 28 -26.10 4.17 -2.91
C GLU A 28 -24.62 4.56 -3.03
N SER A 29 -24.34 5.84 -3.33
CA SER A 29 -22.97 6.38 -3.36
C SER A 29 -22.21 6.28 -2.03
N ILE A 30 -22.86 5.94 -0.93
CA ILE A 30 -22.17 5.71 0.36
C ILE A 30 -21.16 4.58 0.28
N TRP A 31 -21.40 3.59 -0.58
CA TRP A 31 -20.54 2.42 -0.71
C TRP A 31 -19.28 2.73 -1.53
N GLU A 32 -19.40 3.60 -2.54
CA GLU A 32 -18.24 4.12 -3.28
C GLU A 32 -17.34 4.92 -2.34
N THR A 33 -17.93 5.81 -1.53
CA THR A 33 -17.22 6.58 -0.51
C THR A 33 -16.59 5.68 0.57
N TYR A 34 -17.31 4.62 1.00
CA TYR A 34 -16.75 3.62 1.91
C TYR A 34 -15.49 2.96 1.34
N SER A 35 -15.57 2.49 0.09
CA SER A 35 -14.43 1.91 -0.62
C SER A 35 -13.29 2.93 -0.75
N ALA A 36 -13.60 4.15 -1.16
CA ALA A 36 -12.60 5.20 -1.37
C ALA A 36 -11.84 5.55 -0.09
N PHE A 37 -12.54 5.78 1.02
CA PHE A 37 -11.91 6.04 2.32
C PHE A 37 -11.10 4.84 2.82
N ALA A 38 -11.64 3.63 2.73
CA ALA A 38 -10.93 2.43 3.17
C ALA A 38 -9.61 2.21 2.40
N ASN A 39 -9.59 2.52 1.11
CA ASN A 39 -8.40 2.31 0.27
C ASN A 39 -7.39 3.47 0.33
N THR A 40 -7.74 4.62 0.91
CA THR A 40 -6.85 5.78 1.09
C THR A 40 -6.46 5.98 2.55
N GLU A 41 -6.72 7.14 3.10
CA GLU A 41 -6.30 7.55 4.45
C GLU A 41 -7.43 7.43 5.48
N GLY A 42 -8.58 6.91 5.07
CA GLY A 42 -9.78 6.90 5.89
C GLY A 42 -10.59 8.19 5.73
N GLY A 43 -11.66 8.31 6.53
CA GLY A 43 -12.50 9.50 6.53
C GLY A 43 -13.79 9.30 7.31
N SER A 44 -14.67 10.30 7.25
CA SER A 44 -15.97 10.29 7.92
C SER A 44 -17.09 10.65 6.98
N ILE A 45 -18.18 9.88 7.04
CA ILE A 45 -19.43 10.20 6.34
C ILE A 45 -20.43 10.73 7.38
N LEU A 46 -21.02 11.90 7.10
CA LEU A 46 -22.06 12.52 7.91
C LEU A 46 -23.39 12.47 7.18
N LEU A 47 -24.37 11.76 7.75
CA LEU A 47 -25.74 11.68 7.20
C LEU A 47 -26.67 12.64 7.91
N GLY A 48 -27.53 13.31 7.14
CA GLY A 48 -28.48 14.32 7.64
C GLY A 48 -28.05 15.74 7.34
N ILE A 49 -27.05 15.93 6.49
CA ILE A 49 -26.57 17.24 6.02
C ILE A 49 -26.90 17.39 4.54
N LYS A 50 -27.48 18.52 4.17
CA LYS A 50 -27.73 18.91 2.79
C LYS A 50 -26.63 19.84 2.34
N GLU A 51 -25.96 19.44 1.29
CA GLU A 51 -24.98 20.25 0.59
C GLU A 51 -25.64 21.22 -0.39
N HIS A 52 -25.11 22.41 -0.49
CA HIS A 52 -25.39 23.42 -1.48
C HIS A 52 -24.06 23.95 -2.03
N ARG A 53 -24.02 24.53 -3.22
CA ARG A 53 -22.79 24.97 -3.92
C ARG A 53 -21.74 25.64 -3.04
N ASP A 54 -22.14 26.43 -2.03
CA ASP A 54 -21.19 27.14 -1.15
C ASP A 54 -21.59 27.07 0.34
N SER A 55 -22.45 26.12 0.73
CA SER A 55 -22.93 26.03 2.11
C SER A 55 -23.55 24.69 2.42
N PHE A 56 -23.50 24.32 3.69
CA PHE A 56 -24.15 23.11 4.22
C PHE A 56 -25.36 23.50 5.08
N THR A 57 -26.43 22.74 5.01
CA THR A 57 -27.58 22.88 5.89
C THR A 57 -27.78 21.60 6.67
N ILE A 58 -27.66 21.67 8.00
CA ILE A 58 -27.95 20.54 8.87
C ILE A 58 -29.47 20.37 8.90
N GLN A 59 -29.95 19.29 8.31
CA GLN A 59 -31.38 18.94 8.37
C GLN A 59 -31.70 18.01 9.53
N GLY A 60 -30.75 17.16 9.90
CA GLY A 60 -30.91 16.17 10.93
C GLY A 60 -31.68 14.92 10.47
N LEU A 61 -31.69 13.92 11.29
CA LEU A 61 -32.40 12.65 11.12
C LEU A 61 -33.30 12.38 12.33
N SER A 62 -34.47 11.84 12.09
CA SER A 62 -35.32 11.33 13.16
C SER A 62 -34.77 10.01 13.74
N GLU A 63 -35.14 9.68 14.98
CA GLU A 63 -34.71 8.42 15.62
C GLU A 63 -35.07 7.19 14.80
N LYS A 64 -36.27 7.17 14.20
CA LYS A 64 -36.71 6.08 13.33
C LYS A 64 -35.80 5.92 12.09
N GLN A 65 -35.38 7.05 11.51
CA GLN A 65 -34.44 7.03 10.37
C GLN A 65 -33.07 6.51 10.81
N ILE A 66 -32.54 6.99 11.92
CA ILE A 66 -31.24 6.58 12.44
C ILE A 66 -31.21 5.06 12.66
N ILE A 67 -32.19 4.51 13.38
CA ILE A 67 -32.28 3.07 13.64
C ILE A 67 -32.37 2.27 12.33
N LYS A 68 -33.21 2.73 11.40
CA LYS A 68 -33.36 2.09 10.08
C LYS A 68 -32.06 2.13 9.28
N TYR A 69 -31.36 3.27 9.28
CA TYR A 69 -30.13 3.44 8.50
C TYR A 69 -28.96 2.65 9.09
N GLN A 70 -28.81 2.63 10.42
CA GLN A 70 -27.82 1.79 11.06
C GLN A 70 -28.03 0.30 10.73
N LYS A 71 -29.28 -0.18 10.85
CA LYS A 71 -29.61 -1.57 10.51
C LYS A 71 -29.29 -1.90 9.04
N ASN A 72 -29.69 -1.04 8.13
CA ASN A 72 -29.45 -1.22 6.69
C ASN A 72 -27.98 -1.16 6.36
N PHE A 73 -27.25 -0.21 6.95
CA PHE A 73 -25.82 -0.02 6.75
C PHE A 73 -25.04 -1.29 7.14
N TRP A 74 -25.26 -1.78 8.36
CA TRP A 74 -24.60 -2.99 8.83
C TRP A 74 -25.02 -4.24 8.04
N SER A 75 -26.27 -4.34 7.59
CA SER A 75 -26.74 -5.44 6.75
C SER A 75 -26.01 -5.49 5.42
N VAL A 76 -25.86 -4.34 4.75
CA VAL A 76 -25.15 -4.27 3.46
C VAL A 76 -23.66 -4.44 3.63
N LEU A 77 -23.07 -3.83 4.67
CA LEU A 77 -21.63 -3.91 4.95
C LEU A 77 -21.17 -5.34 5.21
N ASN A 78 -22.03 -6.19 5.77
CA ASN A 78 -21.73 -7.59 6.02
C ASN A 78 -22.17 -8.53 4.87
N ASP A 79 -22.78 -8.02 3.82
CA ASP A 79 -23.10 -8.78 2.60
C ASP A 79 -21.90 -8.77 1.65
N ARG A 80 -21.17 -9.89 1.59
CA ARG A 80 -19.97 -10.04 0.76
C ARG A 80 -20.21 -9.93 -0.75
N ASN A 81 -21.46 -10.03 -1.19
CA ASN A 81 -21.80 -9.76 -2.60
C ASN A 81 -21.91 -8.26 -2.89
N LYS A 82 -21.98 -7.43 -1.84
CA LYS A 82 -22.09 -5.97 -1.96
C LYS A 82 -20.82 -5.24 -1.54
N ILE A 83 -20.20 -5.68 -0.47
CA ILE A 83 -18.95 -5.09 0.05
C ILE A 83 -17.97 -6.23 0.34
N SER A 84 -16.80 -6.14 -0.26
CA SER A 84 -15.77 -7.17 -0.16
C SER A 84 -15.32 -7.42 1.28
N ARG A 85 -15.26 -6.37 2.11
CA ARG A 85 -14.74 -6.43 3.46
C ARG A 85 -15.34 -5.38 4.39
N ASN A 86 -15.77 -5.83 5.57
CA ASN A 86 -16.15 -4.95 6.66
C ASN A 86 -14.92 -4.69 7.54
N ILE A 87 -14.45 -3.44 7.58
CA ILE A 87 -13.34 -2.99 8.43
C ILE A 87 -13.80 -2.17 9.63
N LEU A 88 -15.12 -2.01 9.83
CA LEU A 88 -15.67 -1.19 10.90
C LEU A 88 -15.97 -2.00 12.16
N LEU A 89 -15.76 -1.35 13.28
CA LEU A 89 -16.25 -1.79 14.60
C LEU A 89 -17.48 -0.96 14.99
N ASN A 90 -18.27 -1.45 15.94
CA ASN A 90 -19.52 -0.82 16.37
C ASN A 90 -19.36 0.67 16.74
N HIS A 91 -18.24 1.06 17.33
CA HIS A 91 -18.01 2.44 17.77
C HIS A 91 -17.70 3.41 16.61
N HIS A 92 -17.43 2.90 15.40
CA HIS A 92 -17.25 3.72 14.22
C HIS A 92 -18.56 4.30 13.66
N VAL A 93 -19.71 3.73 14.06
CA VAL A 93 -21.03 4.22 13.64
C VAL A 93 -21.76 4.78 14.83
N LYS A 94 -21.80 6.09 14.96
CA LYS A 94 -22.35 6.79 16.14
C LYS A 94 -23.34 7.89 15.77
N VAL A 95 -24.27 8.15 16.70
CA VAL A 95 -25.15 9.30 16.60
C VAL A 95 -24.47 10.50 17.24
N VAL A 96 -24.39 11.59 16.50
CA VAL A 96 -23.87 12.87 16.98
C VAL A 96 -24.96 13.93 16.92
N GLU A 97 -24.93 14.89 17.86
CA GLU A 97 -25.91 15.94 17.92
C GLU A 97 -25.25 17.30 17.66
N TYR A 98 -25.87 18.05 16.72
CA TYR A 98 -25.44 19.38 16.38
C TYR A 98 -26.66 20.32 16.30
N ASP A 99 -26.61 21.41 17.03
CA ASP A 99 -27.65 22.43 17.05
C ASP A 99 -29.07 21.82 17.31
N GLY A 100 -29.14 20.86 18.26
CA GLY A 100 -30.36 20.13 18.59
C GLY A 100 -30.83 19.13 17.52
N LYS A 101 -30.03 18.86 16.47
CA LYS A 101 -30.35 17.90 15.42
C LYS A 101 -29.42 16.70 15.47
N LYS A 102 -29.99 15.50 15.33
CA LYS A 102 -29.22 14.25 15.33
C LYS A 102 -28.72 13.94 13.92
N LEU A 103 -27.46 13.56 13.83
CA LEU A 103 -26.80 13.09 12.62
C LEU A 103 -26.28 11.67 12.86
N LEU A 104 -26.07 10.92 11.79
CA LEU A 104 -25.36 9.65 11.85
C LEU A 104 -23.96 9.84 11.28
N GLU A 105 -22.93 9.66 12.12
CA GLU A 105 -21.53 9.71 11.72
C GLU A 105 -21.01 8.29 11.55
N ILE A 106 -20.35 8.05 10.42
CA ILE A 106 -19.69 6.79 10.07
C ILE A 106 -18.21 7.10 9.86
N GLN A 107 -17.37 6.70 10.80
CA GLN A 107 -15.93 6.84 10.72
C GLN A 107 -15.35 5.61 10.01
N ILE A 108 -14.65 5.81 8.91
CA ILE A 108 -14.05 4.74 8.11
C ILE A 108 -12.54 4.87 8.26
N PRO A 109 -11.86 3.93 8.96
CA PRO A 109 -10.40 3.94 9.02
C PRO A 109 -9.81 3.56 7.67
N ALA A 110 -8.56 3.94 7.42
CA ALA A 110 -7.78 3.33 6.35
C ALA A 110 -7.67 1.82 6.60
N ALA A 111 -7.95 1.04 5.57
CA ALA A 111 -7.79 -0.42 5.65
C ALA A 111 -6.30 -0.78 5.76
N ASP A 112 -6.01 -1.83 6.51
CA ASP A 112 -4.67 -2.43 6.48
C ASP A 112 -4.34 -2.95 5.07
N ARG A 113 -3.06 -3.02 4.73
CA ARG A 113 -2.60 -3.51 3.41
C ARG A 113 -3.16 -4.90 3.07
N HIS A 114 -3.34 -5.77 4.08
CA HIS A 114 -3.89 -7.11 3.90
C HIS A 114 -5.41 -7.11 3.64
N ASP A 115 -6.08 -6.01 3.95
CA ASP A 115 -7.50 -5.81 3.74
C ASP A 115 -7.83 -5.08 2.43
N LYS A 116 -6.85 -4.40 1.82
CA LYS A 116 -6.97 -3.74 0.51
C LYS A 116 -6.84 -4.76 -0.64
N PRO A 117 -7.58 -4.59 -1.74
CA PRO A 117 -8.59 -3.55 -1.96
C PRO A 117 -9.93 -3.86 -1.25
N VAL A 118 -10.54 -2.83 -0.69
CA VAL A 118 -11.93 -2.84 -0.26
C VAL A 118 -12.79 -2.36 -1.43
N TYR A 119 -13.73 -3.17 -1.92
CA TYR A 119 -14.49 -2.87 -3.13
C TYR A 119 -15.98 -3.14 -2.99
N VAL A 120 -16.75 -2.49 -3.85
CA VAL A 120 -18.20 -2.59 -3.97
C VAL A 120 -18.54 -3.66 -5.02
N GLY A 121 -19.51 -4.51 -4.74
CA GLY A 121 -19.91 -5.61 -5.63
C GLY A 121 -18.97 -6.81 -5.54
N THR A 122 -18.91 -7.56 -6.64
CA THR A 122 -18.16 -8.83 -6.72
C THR A 122 -16.91 -8.74 -7.58
N ASP A 123 -16.75 -7.66 -8.35
CA ASP A 123 -15.61 -7.45 -9.25
C ASP A 123 -14.69 -6.34 -8.70
N PRO A 124 -13.50 -6.67 -8.19
CA PRO A 124 -12.58 -5.67 -7.66
C PRO A 124 -12.14 -4.63 -8.71
N MET A 125 -12.07 -5.01 -9.99
CA MET A 125 -11.63 -4.08 -11.04
C MET A 125 -12.68 -3.01 -11.36
N LYS A 126 -13.95 -3.25 -10.98
CA LYS A 126 -15.07 -2.35 -11.23
C LYS A 126 -15.66 -1.71 -9.98
N GLY A 127 -15.20 -2.13 -8.81
CA GLY A 127 -15.77 -1.71 -7.53
C GLY A 127 -14.78 -1.10 -6.55
N THR A 128 -13.50 -0.99 -6.90
CA THR A 128 -12.48 -0.39 -6.04
C THR A 128 -12.36 1.10 -6.31
N TYR A 129 -12.65 1.91 -5.30
CA TYR A 129 -12.55 3.36 -5.38
C TYR A 129 -11.40 3.86 -4.50
N ARG A 130 -10.87 5.03 -4.85
CA ARG A 130 -9.93 5.82 -4.06
C ARG A 130 -10.45 7.24 -3.89
N ARG A 131 -10.13 7.86 -2.77
CA ARG A 131 -10.37 9.28 -2.53
C ARG A 131 -9.22 10.08 -3.12
N ASP A 132 -9.56 11.07 -3.92
CA ASP A 132 -8.61 12.02 -4.48
C ASP A 132 -9.25 13.42 -4.38
N TYR A 133 -8.66 14.27 -3.52
CA TYR A 133 -9.25 15.54 -3.12
C TYR A 133 -10.67 15.35 -2.52
N GLU A 134 -11.74 15.80 -3.15
CA GLU A 134 -13.14 15.69 -2.70
C GLU A 134 -13.93 14.62 -3.46
N GLY A 135 -13.32 13.91 -4.41
CA GLY A 135 -13.98 12.94 -5.27
C GLY A 135 -13.62 11.48 -4.97
N ASP A 136 -14.61 10.60 -5.20
CA ASP A 136 -14.43 9.15 -5.18
C ASP A 136 -14.23 8.66 -6.61
N PHE A 137 -13.04 8.18 -6.94
CA PHE A 137 -12.66 7.77 -8.28
C PHE A 137 -12.41 6.27 -8.36
N LEU A 138 -12.94 5.64 -9.40
CA LEU A 138 -12.66 4.24 -9.68
C LEU A 138 -11.15 4.05 -9.92
N CYS A 139 -10.56 3.07 -9.23
CA CYS A 139 -9.16 2.73 -9.41
C CYS A 139 -8.88 2.13 -10.78
N THR A 140 -7.69 2.38 -11.31
CA THR A 140 -7.19 1.67 -12.50
C THR A 140 -6.92 0.21 -12.17
N GLU A 141 -6.99 -0.68 -13.17
CA GLU A 141 -6.64 -2.09 -12.98
C GLU A 141 -5.21 -2.26 -12.41
N ALA A 142 -4.26 -1.44 -12.85
CA ALA A 142 -2.89 -1.47 -12.34
C ALA A 142 -2.84 -1.18 -10.84
N SER A 143 -3.60 -0.15 -10.36
CA SER A 143 -3.68 0.17 -8.93
C SER A 143 -4.31 -0.96 -8.12
N VAL A 144 -5.36 -1.60 -8.64
CA VAL A 144 -6.01 -2.74 -7.96
C VAL A 144 -5.07 -3.95 -7.88
N ARG A 145 -4.33 -4.24 -8.96
CA ARG A 145 -3.32 -5.31 -8.98
C ARG A 145 -2.19 -5.05 -7.98
N ALA A 146 -1.74 -3.79 -7.87
CA ALA A 146 -0.75 -3.40 -6.87
C ALA A 146 -1.26 -3.64 -5.44
N MET A 147 -2.52 -3.27 -5.11
CA MET A 147 -3.11 -3.54 -3.80
C MET A 147 -3.14 -5.04 -3.48
N PHE A 148 -3.47 -5.91 -4.46
CA PHE A 148 -3.41 -7.36 -4.26
C PHE A 148 -1.98 -7.88 -4.08
N ALA A 149 -1.01 -7.30 -4.78
CA ALA A 149 0.39 -7.66 -4.61
C ALA A 149 0.91 -7.29 -3.21
N ASP A 150 0.47 -6.15 -2.65
CA ASP A 150 0.83 -5.68 -1.32
C ASP A 150 0.22 -6.51 -0.17
N GLN A 151 -0.79 -7.36 -0.43
CA GLN A 151 -1.34 -8.29 0.57
C GLN A 151 -0.37 -9.40 0.98
N ARG A 152 0.73 -9.59 0.29
CA ARG A 152 1.67 -10.68 0.57
C ARG A 152 2.26 -10.53 1.97
N ASP A 153 2.23 -11.61 2.76
CA ASP A 153 2.84 -11.67 4.10
C ASP A 153 4.36 -11.59 4.07
N LYS A 154 4.95 -11.94 2.94
CA LYS A 154 6.40 -11.88 2.72
C LYS A 154 6.70 -10.81 1.69
N SER A 155 7.72 -10.01 1.96
CA SER A 155 8.26 -9.09 0.95
C SER A 155 8.79 -9.88 -0.26
N ILE A 156 8.68 -9.27 -1.46
CA ILE A 156 9.10 -9.91 -2.72
C ILE A 156 10.58 -10.29 -2.67
N ASP A 157 11.41 -9.46 -2.03
CA ASP A 157 12.85 -9.69 -1.87
C ASP A 157 13.17 -10.94 -1.04
N SER A 158 12.26 -11.41 -0.18
CA SER A 158 12.41 -12.66 0.58
C SER A 158 11.94 -13.92 -0.16
N GLU A 159 11.42 -13.78 -1.36
CA GLU A 159 10.98 -14.90 -2.20
C GLU A 159 12.18 -15.75 -2.63
N VAL A 160 12.05 -17.10 -2.53
CA VAL A 160 13.09 -18.03 -2.91
C VAL A 160 12.99 -18.33 -4.40
N LEU A 161 14.10 -18.21 -5.11
CA LEU A 161 14.20 -18.54 -6.51
C LEU A 161 14.35 -20.07 -6.66
N GLU A 162 13.25 -20.79 -6.70
CA GLU A 162 13.14 -22.24 -6.61
C GLU A 162 13.95 -22.99 -7.68
N ASP A 163 14.13 -22.37 -8.85
CA ASP A 163 14.78 -22.96 -10.03
C ASP A 163 16.25 -22.50 -10.17
N MET A 164 16.79 -21.77 -9.19
CA MET A 164 18.18 -21.30 -9.17
C MET A 164 18.98 -21.98 -8.05
N GLU A 165 20.21 -22.37 -8.36
CA GLU A 165 21.17 -22.85 -7.40
C GLU A 165 22.02 -21.70 -6.85
N LEU A 166 22.80 -21.92 -5.79
CA LEU A 166 23.65 -20.88 -5.19
C LEU A 166 24.77 -20.38 -6.11
N ASP A 167 25.09 -21.12 -7.16
CA ASP A 167 26.07 -20.73 -8.19
C ASP A 167 25.57 -19.57 -9.09
N ALA A 168 24.27 -19.25 -9.03
CA ALA A 168 23.72 -18.03 -9.63
C ALA A 168 24.22 -16.74 -8.94
N LEU A 169 24.76 -16.85 -7.72
CA LEU A 169 25.41 -15.73 -7.02
C LEU A 169 26.89 -15.65 -7.41
N ASN A 170 27.38 -14.44 -7.66
CA ASN A 170 28.79 -14.17 -7.87
C ASN A 170 29.57 -14.40 -6.56
N MET A 171 30.37 -15.46 -6.53
CA MET A 171 31.09 -15.86 -5.30
C MET A 171 32.21 -14.90 -4.92
N GLU A 172 32.76 -14.13 -5.85
CA GLU A 172 33.76 -13.10 -5.53
C GLU A 172 33.09 -11.91 -4.82
N THR A 173 31.93 -11.47 -5.29
CA THR A 173 31.10 -10.47 -4.62
C THR A 173 30.70 -10.91 -3.22
N VAL A 174 30.23 -12.17 -3.05
CA VAL A 174 29.90 -12.76 -1.73
C VAL A 174 31.10 -12.75 -0.79
N LYS A 175 32.30 -13.11 -1.29
CA LYS A 175 33.54 -13.07 -0.50
C LYS A 175 33.89 -11.64 -0.09
N GLY A 176 33.81 -10.69 -1.03
CA GLY A 176 34.06 -9.26 -0.77
C GLY A 176 33.15 -8.73 0.34
N TYR A 177 31.85 -9.02 0.24
CA TYR A 177 30.88 -8.66 1.27
C TYR A 177 31.22 -9.27 2.63
N ARG A 178 31.62 -10.56 2.66
CA ARG A 178 31.99 -11.24 3.90
C ARG A 178 33.21 -10.62 4.57
N VAL A 179 34.23 -10.26 3.79
CA VAL A 179 35.41 -9.56 4.32
C VAL A 179 35.03 -8.22 4.92
N LEU A 180 34.20 -7.44 4.23
CA LEU A 180 33.69 -6.16 4.75
C LEU A 180 32.86 -6.36 6.02
N PHE A 181 31.99 -7.37 6.05
CA PHE A 181 31.19 -7.70 7.24
C PHE A 181 32.08 -8.05 8.44
N GLU A 182 33.11 -8.86 8.23
CA GLU A 182 34.08 -9.24 9.29
C GLU A 182 34.82 -8.02 9.83
N GLN A 183 35.25 -7.11 8.98
CA GLN A 183 35.93 -5.86 9.36
C GLN A 183 35.02 -4.92 10.18
N LEU A 184 33.76 -4.77 9.75
CA LEU A 184 32.80 -3.87 10.40
C LEU A 184 32.20 -4.47 11.68
N HIS A 185 32.19 -5.81 11.78
CA HIS A 185 31.56 -6.55 12.88
C HIS A 185 32.54 -7.55 13.49
N GLU A 186 33.68 -7.05 14.00
CA GLU A 186 34.72 -7.88 14.64
C GLU A 186 34.11 -8.71 15.78
N GLY A 187 34.42 -10.01 15.80
CA GLY A 187 33.93 -10.94 16.83
C GLY A 187 32.45 -11.34 16.67
N HIS A 188 31.76 -10.93 15.63
CA HIS A 188 30.37 -11.30 15.43
C HIS A 188 30.24 -12.84 15.22
N PRO A 189 29.21 -13.49 15.82
CA PRO A 189 29.03 -14.95 15.69
C PRO A 189 28.92 -15.44 14.25
N TRP A 190 28.43 -14.63 13.33
CA TRP A 190 28.25 -14.99 11.92
C TRP A 190 29.59 -15.11 11.16
N ASN A 191 30.67 -14.52 11.67
CA ASN A 191 32.01 -14.63 11.06
C ASN A 191 32.52 -16.09 11.05
N LYS A 192 31.98 -16.95 11.93
CA LYS A 192 32.33 -18.37 12.03
C LYS A 192 31.44 -19.30 11.22
N LEU A 193 30.36 -18.77 10.60
CA LEU A 193 29.41 -19.59 9.85
C LEU A 193 30.02 -20.08 8.52
N MET A 194 29.58 -21.26 8.08
CA MET A 194 29.82 -21.72 6.72
C MET A 194 29.13 -20.79 5.72
N LYS A 195 29.60 -20.82 4.46
CA LYS A 195 29.06 -19.90 3.40
C LYS A 195 27.54 -19.92 3.30
N ASP A 196 26.96 -21.10 3.21
CA ASP A 196 25.51 -21.24 3.02
C ASP A 196 24.72 -20.76 4.25
N GLU A 197 25.21 -21.07 5.44
CA GLU A 197 24.62 -20.59 6.69
C GLU A 197 24.70 -19.07 6.82
N PHE A 198 25.80 -18.47 6.40
CA PHE A 198 25.97 -17.03 6.38
C PHE A 198 24.99 -16.36 5.43
N LEU A 199 24.84 -16.87 4.19
CA LEU A 199 23.88 -16.37 3.22
C LEU A 199 22.41 -16.51 3.70
N ILE A 200 22.09 -17.62 4.38
CA ILE A 200 20.77 -17.82 4.99
C ILE A 200 20.53 -16.80 6.13
N LYS A 201 21.52 -16.51 6.95
CA LYS A 201 21.42 -15.50 8.01
C LYS A 201 21.23 -14.10 7.46
N LEU A 202 21.89 -13.76 6.37
CA LEU A 202 21.71 -12.50 5.62
C LEU A 202 20.34 -12.41 4.89
N LYS A 203 19.60 -13.50 4.81
CA LYS A 203 18.41 -13.62 3.96
C LYS A 203 18.70 -13.53 2.45
N ALA A 204 19.96 -13.65 2.05
CA ALA A 204 20.36 -13.74 0.65
C ALA A 204 20.09 -15.13 0.05
N ALA A 205 19.92 -16.14 0.89
CA ALA A 205 19.52 -17.49 0.50
C ALA A 205 18.51 -18.08 1.50
N ALA A 206 17.75 -19.06 1.07
CA ALA A 206 16.86 -19.83 1.94
C ALA A 206 16.69 -21.25 1.41
N LYS A 207 16.10 -22.14 2.21
CA LYS A 207 15.77 -23.50 1.76
C LYS A 207 14.54 -23.44 0.83
N ASN A 208 14.68 -24.03 -0.35
CA ASN A 208 13.62 -24.23 -1.31
C ASN A 208 12.67 -25.38 -0.87
N LYS A 209 11.63 -25.65 -1.66
CA LYS A 209 10.65 -26.72 -1.39
C LYS A 209 11.27 -28.13 -1.37
N LYS A 210 12.43 -28.32 -2.02
CA LYS A 210 13.18 -29.59 -2.04
C LYS A 210 14.13 -29.72 -0.84
N GLY A 211 14.29 -28.66 -0.03
CA GLY A 211 15.19 -28.59 1.12
C GLY A 211 16.63 -28.19 0.75
N GLU A 212 16.88 -27.86 -0.51
CA GLU A 212 18.17 -27.35 -1.02
C GLU A 212 18.27 -25.84 -0.73
N VAL A 213 19.48 -25.30 -0.71
CA VAL A 213 19.70 -23.87 -0.50
C VAL A 213 19.71 -23.16 -1.83
N SER A 214 18.75 -22.27 -2.03
CA SER A 214 18.59 -21.46 -3.24
C SER A 214 18.66 -19.96 -2.89
N PRO A 215 19.08 -19.09 -3.84
CA PRO A 215 19.10 -17.66 -3.61
C PRO A 215 17.66 -17.12 -3.40
N THR A 216 17.56 -16.05 -2.64
CA THR A 216 16.34 -15.22 -2.61
C THR A 216 16.42 -14.11 -3.65
N VAL A 217 15.32 -13.44 -3.89
CA VAL A 217 15.29 -12.23 -4.73
C VAL A 217 16.29 -11.17 -4.20
N ALA A 218 16.35 -10.96 -2.88
CA ALA A 218 17.38 -10.07 -2.29
C ALA A 218 18.80 -10.58 -2.57
N GLY A 219 19.02 -11.89 -2.48
CA GLY A 219 20.31 -12.49 -2.75
C GLY A 219 20.80 -12.28 -4.17
N ILE A 220 19.94 -12.53 -5.15
CA ILE A 220 20.31 -12.34 -6.56
C ILE A 220 20.56 -10.87 -6.90
N LEU A 221 19.76 -9.94 -6.37
CA LEU A 221 19.97 -8.50 -6.58
C LEU A 221 21.27 -7.99 -5.95
N MET A 222 21.61 -8.50 -4.78
CA MET A 222 22.82 -8.08 -4.04
C MET A 222 24.12 -8.72 -4.57
N PHE A 223 24.06 -9.95 -5.05
CA PHE A 223 25.24 -10.78 -5.29
C PHE A 223 25.23 -11.53 -6.63
N GLY A 224 24.20 -11.40 -7.45
CA GLY A 224 24.14 -12.02 -8.78
C GLY A 224 24.98 -11.27 -9.82
N ASP A 225 25.29 -11.92 -10.93
CA ASP A 225 25.76 -11.21 -12.11
C ASP A 225 24.59 -10.60 -12.88
N ALA A 226 24.82 -9.55 -13.67
CA ALA A 226 23.78 -8.81 -14.38
C ALA A 226 22.87 -9.69 -15.24
N ASP A 227 23.41 -10.70 -15.90
CA ASP A 227 22.65 -11.68 -16.70
C ASP A 227 21.71 -12.51 -15.83
N ARG A 228 22.16 -12.98 -14.67
CA ARG A 228 21.36 -13.74 -13.71
C ARG A 228 20.26 -12.87 -13.06
N ILE A 229 20.57 -11.60 -12.82
CA ILE A 229 19.57 -10.65 -12.32
C ILE A 229 18.51 -10.39 -13.39
N THR A 230 18.89 -10.23 -14.66
CA THR A 230 17.95 -9.98 -15.75
C THR A 230 17.10 -11.20 -16.12
N ASP A 231 17.55 -12.43 -15.82
CA ASP A 231 16.70 -13.63 -15.91
C ASP A 231 15.47 -13.55 -14.99
N VAL A 232 15.62 -12.87 -13.85
CA VAL A 232 14.52 -12.67 -12.87
C VAL A 232 13.80 -11.33 -13.09
N PHE A 233 14.54 -10.29 -13.40
CA PHE A 233 14.08 -8.92 -13.59
C PHE A 233 14.52 -8.38 -14.95
N PRO A 234 13.76 -8.63 -16.02
CA PRO A 234 14.15 -8.25 -17.39
C PRO A 234 14.44 -6.76 -17.58
N ASP A 235 13.81 -5.90 -16.77
CA ASP A 235 13.97 -4.45 -16.83
C ASP A 235 15.04 -3.91 -15.86
N TYR A 236 15.83 -4.81 -15.22
CA TYR A 236 16.87 -4.38 -14.29
C TYR A 236 17.96 -3.58 -14.98
N PHE A 237 18.20 -2.38 -14.47
CA PHE A 237 19.20 -1.48 -14.99
C PHE A 237 19.69 -0.51 -13.92
N LEU A 238 20.98 -0.54 -13.60
CA LEU A 238 21.66 0.46 -12.77
C LEU A 238 22.46 1.39 -13.68
N ASP A 239 22.42 2.69 -13.41
CA ASP A 239 23.14 3.71 -14.19
C ASP A 239 23.63 4.81 -13.24
N TYR A 240 24.93 4.84 -13.00
CA TYR A 240 25.60 5.90 -12.26
C TYR A 240 26.16 6.92 -13.24
N ARG A 241 25.90 8.19 -12.97
CA ARG A 241 26.42 9.32 -13.74
C ARG A 241 26.94 10.38 -12.79
N GLU A 242 28.19 10.75 -12.99
CA GLU A 242 28.78 11.89 -12.31
C GLU A 242 28.58 13.14 -13.18
N GLU A 243 27.81 14.11 -12.66
CA GLU A 243 27.49 15.34 -13.38
C GLU A 243 28.77 16.22 -13.56
N CYS A 244 28.82 16.98 -14.65
CA CYS A 244 29.88 17.91 -14.94
C CYS A 244 29.30 19.30 -15.19
N ASP A 245 29.87 20.32 -14.52
CA ASP A 245 29.49 21.73 -14.73
C ASP A 245 30.11 22.35 -15.99
N GLU A 246 31.00 21.65 -16.68
CA GLU A 246 31.65 22.15 -17.90
C GLU A 246 30.71 22.06 -19.12
N LYS A 247 30.58 23.17 -19.82
CA LYS A 247 29.78 23.26 -21.05
C LYS A 247 30.32 22.31 -22.13
N GLY A 248 29.49 21.33 -22.51
CA GLY A 248 29.80 20.38 -23.58
C GLY A 248 30.24 19.00 -23.12
N VAL A 249 30.50 18.83 -21.84
CA VAL A 249 30.73 17.52 -21.22
C VAL A 249 29.44 17.05 -20.61
N ARG A 250 29.00 15.85 -20.99
CA ARG A 250 27.68 15.31 -20.57
C ARG A 250 27.73 14.72 -19.16
N TRP A 251 28.87 14.10 -18.78
CA TRP A 251 29.20 13.55 -17.46
C TRP A 251 30.72 13.35 -17.37
N LEU A 252 31.26 13.42 -16.15
CA LEU A 252 32.67 13.13 -15.89
C LEU A 252 32.93 11.62 -15.91
N TYR A 253 32.05 10.87 -15.33
CA TYR A 253 32.10 9.42 -15.27
C TYR A 253 30.70 8.83 -15.43
N ARG A 254 30.61 7.67 -16.05
CA ARG A 254 29.38 6.89 -16.16
C ARG A 254 29.70 5.41 -16.11
N THR A 255 28.94 4.64 -15.36
CA THR A 255 28.93 3.18 -15.41
C THR A 255 27.51 2.66 -15.30
N HIS A 256 27.24 1.51 -15.89
CA HIS A 256 25.92 0.87 -15.80
C HIS A 256 26.02 -0.66 -15.75
N SER A 257 24.97 -1.32 -15.26
CA SER A 257 24.95 -2.75 -15.00
C SER A 257 25.19 -3.66 -16.22
N ASN A 258 25.07 -3.13 -17.44
CA ASN A 258 25.19 -3.91 -18.68
C ASN A 258 26.54 -3.65 -19.41
N GLU A 259 27.56 -3.09 -18.75
CA GLU A 259 28.89 -2.87 -19.35
C GLU A 259 29.69 -4.17 -19.48
N GLY A 260 29.49 -5.10 -18.56
CA GLY A 260 30.12 -6.41 -18.58
C GLY A 260 31.56 -6.44 -18.04
N ASP A 261 32.06 -5.34 -17.49
CA ASP A 261 33.38 -5.21 -16.86
C ASP A 261 33.30 -5.36 -15.32
N TRP A 262 32.11 -5.42 -14.76
CA TRP A 262 31.81 -5.67 -13.36
C TRP A 262 30.53 -6.51 -13.22
N SER A 263 30.22 -6.97 -12.02
CA SER A 263 29.09 -7.89 -11.78
C SER A 263 27.71 -7.32 -12.14
N GLY A 264 27.53 -6.02 -12.07
CA GLY A 264 26.26 -5.33 -12.29
C GLY A 264 25.27 -5.44 -11.15
N ASN A 265 25.63 -6.00 -9.99
CA ASN A 265 24.76 -6.16 -8.82
C ASN A 265 24.77 -4.91 -7.90
N LEU A 266 23.87 -4.93 -6.90
CA LEU A 266 23.71 -3.81 -5.97
C LEU A 266 24.88 -3.62 -5.01
N PHE A 267 25.64 -4.68 -4.67
CA PHE A 267 26.76 -4.57 -3.73
C PHE A 267 28.00 -3.95 -4.39
N ASP A 268 28.27 -4.31 -5.64
CA ASP A 268 29.45 -3.80 -6.36
C ASP A 268 29.19 -2.42 -7.00
N PHE A 269 27.91 -2.00 -7.10
CA PHE A 269 27.48 -0.67 -7.55
C PHE A 269 27.74 0.38 -6.48
#